data_1ab358a88ad9a6c105b4a8d9c876364e
#
_entry.id   1ab358a88ad9a6c105b4a8d9c876364e
#
_cell.length_a   1.000
_cell.length_b   1.000
_cell.length_c   1.000
_cell.angle_alpha   90.00
_cell.angle_beta   90.00
_cell.angle_gamma   90.00
#
_symmetry.space_group_name_H-M   'P 1'
#
loop_
_entity.id
_entity.type
_entity.pdbx_description
1 polymer ?
#
loop_
_entity_poly.entity_id
_entity_poly.type
_entity_poly.pdbx_seq_one_letter_code
_entity_poly.pdbx_strand_id
1 'polypeptide(L)'
;MDVFQGQNLLEFSEHFKTDTNCKEYLATIKWKNGFECVKCSNKTSQIRKNFARTCNKCSHTETAPANTLFHKVKFGLRKAFFIYFEMSTTTKSLSASYMGVRFGVTEKTARLFMHKVREAMKSSDNHPMDGTVHIDEFVVGGREKGKVGRKRKLLPL
;
A
#
# COMPACT_ATOMS: atom_id res chain seq x y z
N MET A 1 -11.74 2.70 -14.60
CA MET A 1 -11.10 3.92 -14.08
C MET A 1 -10.44 3.56 -12.77
N ASP A 2 -9.18 3.85 -12.64
CA ASP A 2 -8.46 3.57 -11.39
C ASP A 2 -8.88 4.62 -10.37
N VAL A 3 -9.59 4.23 -9.33
CA VAL A 3 -10.18 5.13 -8.32
C VAL A 3 -9.10 5.92 -7.54
N PHE A 4 -7.83 5.55 -7.69
CA PHE A 4 -6.71 6.24 -7.05
C PHE A 4 -6.04 7.29 -7.97
N GLN A 5 -6.37 7.36 -9.24
CA GLN A 5 -5.80 8.34 -10.17
C GLN A 5 -6.73 9.55 -10.33
N GLY A 6 -6.20 10.74 -10.02
CA GLY A 6 -6.84 12.00 -10.31
C GLY A 6 -7.99 12.43 -9.39
N GLN A 7 -8.26 11.68 -8.31
CA GLN A 7 -9.29 12.07 -7.34
C GLN A 7 -8.73 12.99 -6.26
N ASN A 8 -9.53 13.98 -5.87
CA ASN A 8 -9.26 14.76 -4.69
C ASN A 8 -9.66 13.98 -3.41
N LEU A 9 -9.19 14.45 -2.25
CA LEU A 9 -9.44 13.79 -0.97
C LEU A 9 -10.95 13.69 -0.63
N LEU A 10 -11.76 14.65 -1.06
CA LEU A 10 -13.19 14.66 -0.78
C LEU A 10 -13.90 13.54 -1.55
N GLU A 11 -13.66 13.44 -2.84
CA GLU A 11 -14.19 12.36 -3.69
C GLU A 11 -13.74 10.99 -3.17
N PHE A 12 -12.46 10.84 -2.82
CA PHE A 12 -11.94 9.62 -2.23
C PHE A 12 -12.67 9.26 -0.93
N SER A 13 -12.93 10.25 -0.06
CA SER A 13 -13.62 10.02 1.21
C SER A 13 -15.09 9.64 1.02
N GLU A 14 -15.73 10.12 -0.04
CA GLU A 14 -17.10 9.75 -0.41
C GLU A 14 -17.19 8.32 -0.92
N HIS A 15 -16.23 7.87 -1.71
CA HIS A 15 -16.16 6.49 -2.18
C HIS A 15 -15.88 5.50 -1.04
N PHE A 16 -14.98 5.85 -0.12
CA PHE A 16 -14.52 4.95 0.95
C PHE A 16 -15.01 5.39 2.33
N LYS A 17 -16.35 5.49 2.49
CA LYS A 17 -16.98 5.88 3.76
C LYS A 17 -16.81 4.83 4.85
N THR A 18 -16.79 3.56 4.49
CA THR A 18 -16.75 2.43 5.43
C THR A 18 -15.72 1.37 5.02
N ASP A 19 -15.35 0.51 5.97
CA ASP A 19 -14.51 -0.66 5.68
C ASP A 19 -15.18 -1.61 4.67
N THR A 20 -16.51 -1.59 4.59
CA THR A 20 -17.28 -2.39 3.64
C THR A 20 -17.05 -1.93 2.21
N ASN A 21 -17.09 -0.61 1.94
CA ASN A 21 -16.78 -0.05 0.63
C ASN A 21 -15.34 -0.40 0.18
N CYS A 22 -14.40 -0.36 1.12
CA CYS A 22 -13.02 -0.77 0.83
C CYS A 22 -12.90 -2.26 0.47
N LYS A 23 -13.66 -3.15 1.16
CA LYS A 23 -13.69 -4.58 0.84
C LYS A 23 -14.32 -4.85 -0.51
N GLU A 24 -15.42 -4.18 -0.82
CA GLU A 24 -16.11 -4.28 -2.10
C GLU A 24 -15.19 -3.89 -3.26
N TYR A 25 -14.53 -2.75 -3.13
CA TYR A 25 -13.54 -2.28 -4.11
C TYR A 25 -12.41 -3.28 -4.33
N LEU A 26 -11.81 -3.79 -3.24
CA LEU A 26 -10.76 -4.81 -3.35
C LEU A 26 -11.27 -6.10 -3.99
N ALA A 27 -12.51 -6.51 -3.69
CA ALA A 27 -13.13 -7.68 -4.29
C ALA A 27 -13.33 -7.50 -5.80
N THR A 28 -13.78 -6.33 -6.21
CA THR A 28 -13.99 -5.99 -7.63
C THR A 28 -12.69 -6.05 -8.42
N ILE A 29 -11.61 -5.47 -7.88
CA ILE A 29 -10.29 -5.52 -8.54
C ILE A 29 -9.73 -6.94 -8.55
N LYS A 30 -9.71 -7.60 -7.39
CA LYS A 30 -9.09 -8.91 -7.23
C LYS A 30 -9.70 -9.97 -8.13
N TRP A 31 -11.01 -9.93 -8.29
CA TRP A 31 -11.74 -10.92 -9.08
C TRP A 31 -12.29 -10.37 -10.40
N LYS A 32 -11.70 -9.30 -10.91
CA LYS A 32 -12.06 -8.68 -12.19
C LYS A 32 -12.02 -9.69 -13.35
N ASN A 33 -11.03 -10.57 -13.35
CA ASN A 33 -10.82 -11.60 -14.37
C ASN A 33 -11.44 -12.97 -13.99
N GLY A 34 -12.33 -12.98 -12.98
CA GLY A 34 -12.92 -14.21 -12.47
C GLY A 34 -12.24 -14.70 -11.18
N PHE A 35 -12.86 -15.69 -10.55
CA PHE A 35 -12.32 -16.34 -9.35
C PHE A 35 -11.54 -17.59 -9.75
N GLU A 36 -10.36 -17.73 -9.18
CA GLU A 36 -9.60 -18.97 -9.22
C GLU A 36 -9.11 -19.31 -7.80
N CYS A 37 -9.44 -20.52 -7.34
CA CYS A 37 -9.09 -20.95 -5.99
C CYS A 37 -7.59 -21.22 -5.86
N VAL A 38 -6.91 -20.56 -4.93
CA VAL A 38 -5.47 -20.75 -4.65
C VAL A 38 -5.11 -22.19 -4.19
N LYS A 39 -6.10 -23.00 -3.73
CA LYS A 39 -5.83 -24.38 -3.26
C LYS A 39 -6.08 -25.45 -4.30
N CYS A 40 -7.07 -25.28 -5.17
CA CYS A 40 -7.50 -26.36 -6.08
C CYS A 40 -7.81 -25.86 -7.49
N SER A 41 -7.46 -24.60 -7.80
CA SER A 41 -7.65 -23.96 -9.12
C SER A 41 -9.07 -24.03 -9.67
N ASN A 42 -10.06 -24.34 -8.82
CA ASN A 42 -11.46 -24.33 -9.20
C ASN A 42 -11.95 -22.90 -9.45
N LYS A 43 -12.73 -22.68 -10.51
CA LYS A 43 -13.21 -21.36 -10.94
C LYS A 43 -14.59 -20.99 -10.39
N THR A 44 -15.26 -21.91 -9.69
CA THR A 44 -16.59 -21.65 -9.14
C THR A 44 -16.53 -21.32 -7.65
N SER A 45 -17.25 -20.28 -7.24
CA SER A 45 -17.27 -19.82 -5.85
C SER A 45 -18.61 -19.20 -5.47
N GLN A 46 -18.91 -19.22 -4.17
CA GLN A 46 -20.00 -18.46 -3.57
C GLN A 46 -19.48 -17.16 -2.96
N ILE A 47 -20.21 -16.07 -3.19
CA ILE A 47 -19.90 -14.75 -2.60
C ILE A 47 -20.58 -14.65 -1.24
N ARG A 48 -19.81 -14.28 -0.21
CA ARG A 48 -20.30 -14.03 1.15
C ARG A 48 -20.65 -12.55 1.35
N LYS A 49 -21.44 -12.23 2.40
CA LYS A 49 -21.84 -10.86 2.74
C LYS A 49 -20.69 -9.87 2.95
N ASN A 50 -19.49 -10.37 3.28
CA ASN A 50 -18.27 -9.56 3.46
C ASN A 50 -17.38 -9.49 2.22
N PHE A 51 -17.94 -9.80 1.04
CA PHE A 51 -17.23 -9.88 -0.25
C PHE A 51 -16.11 -10.94 -0.30
N ALA A 52 -16.05 -11.86 0.68
CA ALA A 52 -15.19 -13.02 0.59
C ALA A 52 -15.79 -14.06 -0.38
N ARG A 53 -14.93 -14.83 -1.02
CA ARG A 53 -15.34 -15.94 -1.90
C ARG A 53 -14.97 -17.28 -1.29
N THR A 54 -15.93 -18.19 -1.27
CA THR A 54 -15.75 -19.58 -0.84
C THR A 54 -15.78 -20.50 -2.04
N CYS A 55 -14.70 -21.28 -2.21
CA CYS A 55 -14.60 -22.25 -3.29
C CYS A 55 -15.66 -23.36 -3.13
N ASN A 56 -16.39 -23.67 -4.22
CA ASN A 56 -17.42 -24.72 -4.18
C ASN A 56 -16.85 -26.13 -4.11
N LYS A 57 -15.57 -26.34 -4.51
CA LYS A 57 -14.94 -27.67 -4.52
C LYS A 57 -14.24 -28.00 -3.21
N CYS A 58 -13.42 -27.11 -2.66
CA CYS A 58 -12.60 -27.38 -1.47
C CYS A 58 -13.00 -26.56 -0.23
N SER A 59 -14.10 -25.78 -0.32
CA SER A 59 -14.62 -24.93 0.75
C SER A 59 -13.59 -23.92 1.31
N HIS A 60 -12.45 -23.70 0.61
CA HIS A 60 -11.51 -22.66 0.99
C HIS A 60 -12.13 -21.30 0.84
N THR A 61 -12.07 -20.48 1.91
CA THR A 61 -12.59 -19.11 1.88
C THR A 61 -11.44 -18.11 1.74
N GLU A 62 -11.52 -17.28 0.72
CA GLU A 62 -10.57 -16.23 0.45
C GLU A 62 -11.21 -14.85 0.65
N THR A 63 -10.60 -14.01 1.48
CA THR A 63 -11.08 -12.64 1.73
C THR A 63 -10.56 -11.68 0.68
N ALA A 64 -11.29 -10.59 0.42
CA ALA A 64 -10.87 -9.58 -0.55
C ALA A 64 -9.48 -8.98 -0.25
N PRO A 65 -9.11 -8.63 1.01
CA PRO A 65 -7.78 -8.13 1.33
C PRO A 65 -6.66 -9.19 1.29
N ALA A 66 -6.99 -10.50 1.27
CA ALA A 66 -5.97 -11.55 1.29
C ALA A 66 -5.04 -11.46 0.07
N ASN A 67 -3.73 -11.63 0.29
CA ASN A 67 -2.68 -11.53 -0.75
C ASN A 67 -2.59 -10.17 -1.45
N THR A 68 -3.07 -9.10 -0.79
CA THR A 68 -2.91 -7.72 -1.22
C THR A 68 -2.06 -6.93 -0.23
N LEU A 69 -1.72 -5.69 -0.59
CA LEU A 69 -1.11 -4.72 0.32
C LEU A 69 -1.86 -4.62 1.67
N PHE A 70 -3.17 -4.79 1.64
CA PHE A 70 -4.05 -4.67 2.81
C PHE A 70 -4.22 -5.98 3.60
N HIS A 71 -3.44 -7.02 3.28
CA HIS A 71 -3.50 -8.30 3.99
C HIS A 71 -3.15 -8.12 5.48
N LYS A 72 -3.99 -8.69 6.35
CA LYS A 72 -3.83 -8.66 7.83
C LYS A 72 -3.78 -7.26 8.46
N VAL A 73 -4.36 -6.24 7.84
CA VAL A 73 -4.53 -4.93 8.47
C VAL A 73 -5.52 -5.06 9.64
N LYS A 74 -5.08 -4.67 10.86
CA LYS A 74 -5.88 -4.78 12.10
C LYS A 74 -6.45 -3.43 12.59
N PHE A 75 -5.95 -2.31 12.08
CA PHE A 75 -6.31 -0.95 12.53
C PHE A 75 -7.45 -0.30 11.72
N GLY A 76 -8.16 -1.08 10.92
CA GLY A 76 -9.24 -0.64 10.04
C GLY A 76 -8.79 -0.46 8.59
N LEU A 77 -9.56 -1.03 7.68
CA LEU A 77 -9.24 -1.03 6.25
C LEU A 77 -9.35 0.37 5.66
N ARG A 78 -10.37 1.14 6.08
CA ARG A 78 -10.56 2.53 5.68
C ARG A 78 -9.33 3.38 6.01
N LYS A 79 -8.81 3.29 7.24
CA LYS A 79 -7.60 4.04 7.63
C LYS A 79 -6.40 3.66 6.78
N ALA A 80 -6.23 2.37 6.46
CA ALA A 80 -5.16 1.91 5.59
C ALA A 80 -5.28 2.47 4.17
N PHE A 81 -6.50 2.56 3.63
CA PHE A 81 -6.76 3.18 2.33
C PHE A 81 -6.38 4.66 2.31
N PHE A 82 -6.73 5.41 3.36
CA PHE A 82 -6.38 6.82 3.47
C PHE A 82 -4.87 7.04 3.63
N ILE A 83 -4.18 6.20 4.40
CA ILE A 83 -2.71 6.24 4.49
C ILE A 83 -2.08 5.97 3.11
N TYR A 84 -2.58 4.97 2.40
CA TYR A 84 -2.13 4.66 1.04
C TYR A 84 -2.37 5.82 0.08
N PHE A 85 -3.56 6.41 0.10
CA PHE A 85 -3.92 7.57 -0.73
C PHE A 85 -2.98 8.75 -0.48
N GLU A 86 -2.77 9.16 0.77
CA GLU A 86 -1.85 10.25 1.12
C GLU A 86 -0.42 9.97 0.63
N MET A 87 0.06 8.73 0.75
CA MET A 87 1.40 8.36 0.29
C MET A 87 1.54 8.36 -1.23
N SER A 88 0.47 8.05 -1.96
CA SER A 88 0.49 7.99 -3.44
C SER A 88 0.28 9.36 -4.10
N THR A 89 -0.38 10.30 -3.42
CA THR A 89 -0.73 11.62 -3.98
C THR A 89 0.18 12.76 -3.53
N THR A 90 0.88 12.57 -2.40
CA THR A 90 1.73 13.62 -1.81
C THR A 90 3.17 13.50 -2.28
N THR A 91 3.72 14.59 -2.82
CA THR A 91 5.14 14.72 -3.20
C THR A 91 6.07 15.02 -2.02
N LYS A 92 5.50 15.43 -0.87
CA LYS A 92 6.24 15.75 0.34
C LYS A 92 6.55 14.48 1.16
N SER A 93 7.65 14.49 1.88
CA SER A 93 7.94 13.44 2.84
C SER A 93 6.90 13.38 3.96
N LEU A 94 6.34 12.21 4.19
CA LEU A 94 5.38 11.95 5.25
C LEU A 94 6.07 11.21 6.41
N SER A 95 6.00 11.75 7.63
CA SER A 95 6.50 11.07 8.82
C SER A 95 5.45 10.10 9.38
N ALA A 96 5.91 9.02 10.01
CA ALA A 96 5.02 8.04 10.63
C ALA A 96 4.26 8.64 11.84
N SER A 97 4.89 9.57 12.57
CA SER A 97 4.25 10.27 13.67
C SER A 97 3.09 11.13 13.18
N TYR A 98 3.29 11.92 12.12
CA TYR A 98 2.24 12.71 11.50
C TYR A 98 1.06 11.84 11.03
N MET A 99 1.37 10.75 10.32
CA MET A 99 0.33 9.83 9.83
C MET A 99 -0.40 9.13 10.98
N GLY A 100 0.31 8.81 12.06
CA GLY A 100 -0.27 8.23 13.26
C GLY A 100 -1.34 9.12 13.88
N VAL A 101 -0.99 10.39 14.12
CA VAL A 101 -1.93 11.40 14.68
C VAL A 101 -3.10 11.64 13.73
N ARG A 102 -2.81 11.86 12.43
CA ARG A 102 -3.81 12.19 11.42
C ARG A 102 -4.90 11.12 11.26
N PHE A 103 -4.53 9.84 11.33
CA PHE A 103 -5.47 8.73 11.12
C PHE A 103 -5.83 7.96 12.40
N GLY A 104 -5.40 8.44 13.56
CA GLY A 104 -5.71 7.81 14.85
C GLY A 104 -5.19 6.38 14.93
N VAL A 105 -3.91 6.18 14.58
CA VAL A 105 -3.16 4.93 14.75
C VAL A 105 -1.83 5.21 15.46
N THR A 106 -1.25 4.20 16.10
CA THR A 106 0.06 4.38 16.73
C THR A 106 1.13 4.64 15.68
N GLU A 107 2.16 5.44 16.02
CA GLU A 107 3.29 5.71 15.15
C GLU A 107 3.93 4.42 14.62
N LYS A 108 4.11 3.43 15.50
CA LYS A 108 4.66 2.11 15.13
C LYS A 108 3.81 1.43 14.05
N THR A 109 2.49 1.47 14.19
CA THR A 109 1.55 0.88 13.21
C THR A 109 1.60 1.65 11.89
N ALA A 110 1.58 2.98 11.94
CA ALA A 110 1.71 3.82 10.75
C ALA A 110 3.03 3.52 10.02
N ARG A 111 4.17 3.50 10.73
CA ARG A 111 5.50 3.21 10.17
C ARG A 111 5.56 1.85 9.48
N LEU A 112 5.06 0.79 10.12
CA LEU A 112 5.06 -0.55 9.53
C LEU A 112 4.20 -0.61 8.27
N PHE A 113 3.03 0.02 8.27
CA PHE A 113 2.17 0.04 7.10
C PHE A 113 2.76 0.90 5.97
N MET A 114 3.30 2.07 6.28
CA MET A 114 4.01 2.92 5.31
C MET A 114 5.22 2.21 4.68
N HIS A 115 5.96 1.42 5.47
CA HIS A 115 7.04 0.60 4.92
C HIS A 115 6.50 -0.42 3.92
N LYS A 116 5.41 -1.10 4.27
CA LYS A 116 4.74 -2.05 3.38
C LYS A 116 4.24 -1.41 2.08
N VAL A 117 3.73 -0.17 2.16
CA VAL A 117 3.34 0.61 0.97
C VAL A 117 4.56 0.91 0.10
N ARG A 118 5.68 1.38 0.69
CA ARG A 118 6.91 1.66 -0.07
C ARG A 118 7.48 0.42 -0.75
N GLU A 119 7.46 -0.73 -0.07
CA GLU A 119 7.86 -2.00 -0.68
C GLU A 119 6.99 -2.37 -1.89
N ALA A 120 5.67 -2.13 -1.80
CA ALA A 120 4.75 -2.38 -2.91
C ALA A 120 4.90 -1.37 -4.07
N MET A 121 5.47 -0.20 -3.80
CA MET A 121 5.75 0.86 -4.80
C MET A 121 7.13 0.72 -5.46
N LYS A 122 7.97 -0.21 -4.98
CA LYS A 122 9.26 -0.45 -5.63
C LYS A 122 9.06 -0.84 -7.09
N SER A 123 9.95 -0.33 -7.94
CA SER A 123 10.02 -0.80 -9.32
C SER A 123 10.26 -2.30 -9.36
N SER A 124 9.60 -2.97 -10.29
CA SER A 124 9.77 -4.41 -10.52
C SER A 124 11.05 -4.74 -11.30
N ASP A 125 11.95 -3.76 -11.53
CA ASP A 125 13.12 -3.83 -12.41
C ASP A 125 12.80 -4.20 -13.88
N ASN A 126 11.50 -4.33 -14.21
CA ASN A 126 11.04 -4.62 -15.57
C ASN A 126 10.97 -3.37 -16.47
N HIS A 127 11.22 -2.21 -15.91
CA HIS A 127 11.22 -0.92 -16.62
C HIS A 127 12.52 -0.18 -16.30
N PRO A 128 13.66 -0.60 -16.89
CA PRO A 128 14.92 0.13 -16.73
C PRO A 128 14.76 1.55 -17.30
N MET A 129 15.42 2.50 -16.67
CA MET A 129 15.48 3.87 -17.19
C MET A 129 16.26 3.82 -18.51
N ASP A 130 15.70 4.46 -19.55
CA ASP A 130 16.33 4.58 -20.87
C ASP A 130 16.66 6.04 -21.17
N GLY A 131 17.66 6.28 -22.03
CA GLY A 131 18.12 7.60 -22.41
C GLY A 131 19.13 8.21 -21.43
N THR A 132 19.26 9.53 -21.44
CA THR A 132 20.20 10.27 -20.58
C THR A 132 19.65 10.39 -19.17
N VAL A 133 20.31 9.74 -18.21
CA VAL A 133 19.94 9.76 -16.79
C VAL A 133 20.87 10.72 -16.04
N HIS A 134 20.30 11.74 -15.38
CA HIS A 134 21.04 12.62 -14.49
C HIS A 134 20.99 12.02 -13.07
N ILE A 135 22.18 11.78 -12.51
CA ILE A 135 22.34 11.28 -11.14
C ILE A 135 22.84 12.43 -10.28
N ASP A 136 22.07 12.76 -9.23
CA ASP A 136 22.46 13.77 -8.25
C ASP A 136 22.95 13.10 -6.96
N GLU A 137 23.89 13.76 -6.28
CA GLU A 137 24.43 13.29 -5.02
C GLU A 137 23.55 13.74 -3.85
N PHE A 138 23.21 12.84 -2.95
CA PHE A 138 22.59 13.19 -1.69
C PHE A 138 23.38 12.63 -0.50
N VAL A 139 23.32 13.36 0.61
CA VAL A 139 24.04 12.99 1.84
C VAL A 139 23.07 12.25 2.77
N VAL A 140 23.38 10.99 3.07
CA VAL A 140 22.67 10.19 4.06
C VAL A 140 23.44 10.26 5.38
N GLY A 141 22.78 10.74 6.42
CA GLY A 141 23.33 10.80 7.79
C GLY A 141 23.07 12.14 8.48
N GLY A 142 23.05 12.11 9.81
CA GLY A 142 22.91 13.30 10.66
C GLY A 142 24.25 13.97 10.95
N ARG A 143 24.21 15.13 11.65
CA ARG A 143 25.42 15.80 12.18
C ARG A 143 26.10 14.89 13.22
N GLU A 144 27.33 14.50 12.99
CA GLU A 144 28.17 13.90 14.03
C GLU A 144 28.58 14.97 15.07
N LYS A 145 28.27 14.74 16.35
CA LYS A 145 28.68 15.63 17.42
C LYS A 145 30.21 15.67 17.49
N GLY A 146 30.80 16.87 17.48
CA GLY A 146 32.23 17.11 17.75
C GLY A 146 33.14 17.15 16.52
N LYS A 147 32.64 17.06 15.28
CA LYS A 147 33.46 17.24 14.09
C LYS A 147 33.03 18.45 13.29
N VAL A 148 33.97 19.41 13.16
CA VAL A 148 33.82 20.57 12.27
C VAL A 148 34.34 20.16 10.89
N GLY A 149 33.45 20.16 9.89
CA GLY A 149 33.76 19.82 8.49
C GLY A 149 33.38 18.41 8.06
N ARG A 150 32.93 18.30 6.81
CA ARG A 150 32.53 17.01 6.17
C ARG A 150 33.78 16.24 5.76
N LYS A 151 34.21 15.25 6.52
CA LYS A 151 35.01 14.15 5.95
C LYS A 151 34.05 13.09 5.45
N ARG A 152 33.85 13.05 4.13
CA ARG A 152 33.08 12.00 3.45
C ARG A 152 33.86 10.70 3.49
N LYS A 153 33.36 9.65 4.12
CA LYS A 153 33.71 8.28 3.74
C LYS A 153 32.86 7.93 2.53
N LEU A 154 33.45 7.87 1.38
CA LEU A 154 32.86 7.22 0.21
C LEU A 154 32.72 5.73 0.54
N LEU A 155 31.51 5.21 0.51
CA LEU A 155 31.28 3.78 0.49
C LEU A 155 31.63 3.29 -0.92
N PRO A 156 32.43 2.23 -1.09
CA PRO A 156 32.67 1.64 -2.40
C PRO A 156 31.36 1.07 -2.96
N LEU A 157 31.18 1.28 -4.27
CA LEU A 157 30.11 0.70 -5.07
C LEU A 157 30.20 -0.82 -5.11
#